data_f6056277aa39969eee584bb61b725db7
#
_entry.id   f6056277aa39969eee584bb61b725db7
#
_cell.length_a   1.000
_cell.length_b   1.000
_cell.length_c   1.000
_cell.angle_alpha   90.00
_cell.angle_beta   90.00
_cell.angle_gamma   90.00
#
_symmetry.space_group_name_H-M   'P 1'
#
loop_
_entity.id
_entity.type
_entity.pdbx_description
1 polymer ?
#
loop_
_entity_poly.entity_id
_entity_poly.type
_entity_poly.pdbx_seq_one_letter_code
_entity_poly.pdbx_strand_id
1 'polypeptide(L)'
;MMAPRDIAVSADGLRYAGLEWGNPKGYPILALHGWLDNALSFASLGPLLTDYRVIALDLSGQGLSDHRSPDATYHIWDDVPQLLSIVTQLDLPDLALMGHSRGAAISVLLAAALGTRCSHLVLLDGMLPHPTEDESAASQFSQAQKDHEALAGYEPRIFRNDAEFVAARIRLGFSGESARMLAPRALRRVPDGFVLNHDPRLNHASAIKLTPTMCSAFYGAVNAPTLALIAESGLRVRDGVESALATVTEIAQCTVMHVPGSHHTHMEEGAAAVADHVRSFLAV
;
A
#
# COMPACT_ATOMS: atom_id res chain seq x y z
N MET A 1 -6.05 -9.44 21.99
CA MET A 1 -5.09 -9.35 20.86
C MET A 1 -3.81 -8.66 21.37
N MET A 2 -2.63 -9.14 20.97
CA MET A 2 -1.37 -8.45 21.33
C MET A 2 -1.31 -7.08 20.64
N ALA A 3 -0.95 -6.04 21.41
CA ALA A 3 -0.70 -4.72 20.85
C ALA A 3 0.51 -4.76 19.88
N PRO A 4 0.51 -3.98 18.82
CA PRO A 4 1.66 -3.88 17.93
C PRO A 4 2.84 -3.23 18.64
N ARG A 5 4.04 -3.55 18.16
CA ARG A 5 5.27 -2.85 18.53
C ARG A 5 5.54 -1.74 17.51
N ASP A 6 5.77 -0.52 17.98
CA ASP A 6 6.27 0.56 17.12
C ASP A 6 7.68 0.27 16.64
N ILE A 7 7.91 0.50 15.35
CA ILE A 7 9.23 0.41 14.72
C ILE A 7 9.55 1.70 13.98
N ALA A 8 10.84 1.97 13.84
CA ALA A 8 11.34 3.06 12.98
C ALA A 8 12.67 2.63 12.35
N VAL A 9 12.80 2.89 11.05
CA VAL A 9 14.01 2.59 10.26
C VAL A 9 14.33 3.80 9.40
N SER A 10 15.61 4.18 9.30
CA SER A 10 16.05 5.27 8.42
C SER A 10 16.64 4.71 7.15
N ALA A 11 16.17 5.15 5.99
CA ALA A 11 16.66 4.76 4.68
C ALA A 11 16.81 6.00 3.77
N ASP A 12 18.00 6.20 3.23
CA ASP A 12 18.32 7.29 2.29
C ASP A 12 17.87 8.69 2.79
N GLY A 13 18.09 8.95 4.09
CA GLY A 13 17.77 10.23 4.72
C GLY A 13 16.31 10.42 5.14
N LEU A 14 15.44 9.42 4.90
CA LEU A 14 14.05 9.39 5.36
C LEU A 14 13.88 8.42 6.53
N ARG A 15 13.14 8.83 7.54
CA ARG A 15 12.69 7.96 8.63
C ARG A 15 11.35 7.35 8.25
N TYR A 16 11.31 6.03 8.15
CA TYR A 16 10.09 5.25 8.01
C TYR A 16 9.62 4.79 9.39
N ALA A 17 8.39 5.11 9.74
CA ALA A 17 7.71 4.57 10.91
C ALA A 17 6.91 3.33 10.51
N GLY A 18 6.59 2.48 11.48
CA GLY A 18 5.79 1.29 11.20
C GLY A 18 5.30 0.62 12.47
N LEU A 19 4.61 -0.49 12.28
CA LEU A 19 4.07 -1.34 13.32
C LEU A 19 4.44 -2.79 13.04
N GLU A 20 4.72 -3.54 14.10
CA GLU A 20 5.05 -4.96 14.01
C GLU A 20 4.10 -5.78 14.87
N TRP A 21 3.57 -6.88 14.30
CA TRP A 21 2.72 -7.87 14.95
C TRP A 21 3.30 -9.27 14.85
N GLY A 22 2.76 -10.17 15.64
CA GLY A 22 3.03 -11.59 15.60
C GLY A 22 4.34 -11.99 16.28
N ASN A 23 4.96 -13.07 15.79
CA ASN A 23 6.19 -13.62 16.37
C ASN A 23 7.42 -12.86 15.84
N PRO A 24 8.20 -12.17 16.70
CA PRO A 24 9.41 -11.45 16.26
C PRO A 24 10.49 -12.35 15.60
N LYS A 25 10.41 -13.66 15.81
CA LYS A 25 11.28 -14.69 15.20
C LYS A 25 10.58 -15.44 14.07
N GLY A 26 9.32 -15.13 13.79
CA GLY A 26 8.55 -15.72 12.71
C GLY A 26 9.05 -15.31 11.35
N TYR A 27 8.59 -16.01 10.32
CA TYR A 27 8.92 -15.66 8.95
C TYR A 27 8.42 -14.25 8.60
N PRO A 28 9.28 -13.39 8.02
CA PRO A 28 8.94 -11.98 7.85
C PRO A 28 7.95 -11.75 6.69
N ILE A 29 6.94 -10.94 6.97
CA ILE A 29 6.01 -10.38 5.98
C ILE A 29 6.15 -8.85 6.03
N LEU A 30 6.64 -8.25 4.94
CA LEU A 30 6.64 -6.80 4.79
C LEU A 30 5.31 -6.37 4.19
N ALA A 31 4.53 -5.58 4.94
CA ALA A 31 3.19 -5.16 4.59
C ALA A 31 3.15 -3.69 4.19
N LEU A 32 2.58 -3.38 3.01
CA LEU A 32 2.51 -2.05 2.41
C LEU A 32 1.05 -1.63 2.21
N HIS A 33 0.66 -0.52 2.82
CA HIS A 33 -0.71 0.00 2.83
C HIS A 33 -1.13 0.72 1.54
N GLY A 34 -2.43 1.01 1.42
CA GLY A 34 -3.02 1.72 0.30
C GLY A 34 -2.71 3.23 0.28
N TRP A 35 -3.23 3.89 -0.76
CA TRP A 35 -3.08 5.34 -0.92
C TRP A 35 -3.77 6.10 0.21
N LEU A 36 -3.02 7.02 0.85
CA LEU A 36 -3.45 7.85 1.99
C LEU A 36 -3.90 7.05 3.22
N ASP A 37 -3.46 5.79 3.34
CA ASP A 37 -3.58 4.98 4.55
C ASP A 37 -2.32 5.10 5.42
N ASN A 38 -2.10 4.15 6.30
CA ASN A 38 -0.91 4.01 7.13
C ASN A 38 -0.80 2.57 7.67
N ALA A 39 0.22 2.26 8.45
CA ALA A 39 0.48 0.92 8.99
C ALA A 39 -0.70 0.31 9.78
N LEU A 40 -1.58 1.14 10.38
CA LEU A 40 -2.80 0.66 11.03
C LEU A 40 -3.80 0.01 10.07
N SER A 41 -3.63 0.14 8.75
CA SER A 41 -4.36 -0.63 7.75
C SER A 41 -4.27 -2.14 7.98
N PHE A 42 -3.20 -2.62 8.64
CA PHE A 42 -3.01 -4.03 8.98
C PHE A 42 -3.38 -4.39 10.43
N ALA A 43 -4.04 -3.49 11.18
CA ALA A 43 -4.33 -3.72 12.59
C ALA A 43 -5.39 -4.80 12.85
N SER A 44 -6.27 -5.08 11.88
CA SER A 44 -7.20 -6.22 11.95
C SER A 44 -6.55 -7.52 11.49
N LEU A 45 -5.72 -7.48 10.46
CA LEU A 45 -5.10 -8.66 9.85
C LEU A 45 -3.82 -9.11 10.59
N GLY A 46 -2.94 -8.18 10.96
CA GLY A 46 -1.64 -8.49 11.56
C GLY A 46 -1.72 -9.38 12.80
N PRO A 47 -2.63 -9.11 13.77
CA PRO A 47 -2.82 -9.97 14.94
C PRO A 47 -3.31 -11.39 14.66
N LEU A 48 -3.84 -11.66 13.47
CA LEU A 48 -4.30 -12.98 13.04
C LEU A 48 -3.19 -13.84 12.44
N LEU A 49 -2.04 -13.24 12.11
CA LEU A 49 -0.87 -13.90 11.51
C LEU A 49 0.21 -14.17 12.57
N THR A 50 -0.18 -14.83 13.68
CA THR A 50 0.61 -14.98 14.92
C THR A 50 1.95 -15.68 14.74
N ASP A 51 2.08 -16.58 13.77
CA ASP A 51 3.30 -17.38 13.53
C ASP A 51 4.33 -16.60 12.69
N TYR A 52 3.90 -15.51 12.06
CA TYR A 52 4.72 -14.67 11.21
C TYR A 52 5.17 -13.40 11.95
N ARG A 53 6.20 -12.76 11.42
CA ARG A 53 6.61 -11.40 11.81
C ARG A 53 6.05 -10.42 10.79
N VAL A 54 4.90 -9.82 11.09
CA VAL A 54 4.25 -8.85 10.18
C VAL A 54 4.80 -7.46 10.44
N ILE A 55 5.52 -6.89 9.48
CA ILE A 55 6.13 -5.58 9.53
C ILE A 55 5.35 -4.65 8.58
N ALA A 56 4.49 -3.79 9.11
CA ALA A 56 3.77 -2.82 8.30
C ALA A 56 4.44 -1.44 8.42
N LEU A 57 4.85 -0.88 7.29
CA LEU A 57 5.45 0.45 7.24
C LEU A 57 4.40 1.50 6.87
N ASP A 58 4.53 2.69 7.44
CA ASP A 58 3.98 3.89 6.84
C ASP A 58 4.86 4.24 5.63
N LEU A 59 4.29 4.28 4.43
CA LEU A 59 5.02 4.68 3.22
C LEU A 59 5.44 6.16 3.32
N SER A 60 6.47 6.56 2.56
CA SER A 60 6.97 7.94 2.59
C SER A 60 5.85 8.96 2.38
N GLY A 61 5.88 10.04 3.15
CA GLY A 61 4.87 11.11 3.10
C GLY A 61 3.50 10.73 3.66
N GLN A 62 3.35 9.58 4.33
CA GLN A 62 2.09 9.08 4.88
C GLN A 62 2.31 8.60 6.33
N GLY A 63 1.23 8.54 7.10
CA GLY A 63 1.29 8.11 8.48
C GLY A 63 2.26 8.94 9.32
N LEU A 64 3.22 8.30 10.00
CA LEU A 64 4.26 8.92 10.80
C LEU A 64 5.65 8.85 10.16
N SER A 65 5.72 8.46 8.89
CA SER A 65 6.97 8.50 8.10
C SER A 65 7.27 9.91 7.59
N ASP A 66 8.55 10.18 7.34
CA ASP A 66 8.98 11.48 6.84
C ASP A 66 8.42 11.78 5.45
N HIS A 67 8.24 13.06 5.18
CA HIS A 67 7.96 13.57 3.84
C HIS A 67 9.25 13.65 3.04
N ARG A 68 9.17 13.37 1.74
CA ARG A 68 10.29 13.54 0.80
C ARG A 68 10.64 15.01 0.64
N SER A 69 11.88 15.29 0.23
CA SER A 69 12.33 16.66 -0.08
C SER A 69 11.37 17.37 -1.07
N PRO A 70 11.31 18.71 -1.05
CA PRO A 70 10.34 19.45 -1.86
C PRO A 70 10.41 19.21 -3.37
N ASP A 71 11.58 18.82 -3.87
CA ASP A 71 11.86 18.51 -5.28
C ASP A 71 11.55 17.07 -5.68
N ALA A 72 11.22 16.19 -4.70
CA ALA A 72 10.94 14.78 -4.96
C ALA A 72 9.46 14.52 -5.27
N THR A 73 9.19 13.36 -5.88
CA THR A 73 7.87 12.87 -6.26
C THR A 73 7.40 11.74 -5.35
N TYR A 74 6.16 11.26 -5.59
CA TYR A 74 5.54 10.14 -4.88
C TYR A 74 4.94 9.13 -5.86
N HIS A 75 5.69 8.79 -6.91
CA HIS A 75 5.30 7.71 -7.82
C HIS A 75 5.38 6.34 -7.12
N ILE A 76 4.74 5.32 -7.68
CA ILE A 76 4.73 3.96 -7.09
C ILE A 76 6.12 3.31 -7.01
N TRP A 77 7.09 3.77 -7.79
CA TRP A 77 8.48 3.28 -7.78
C TRP A 77 9.40 4.05 -6.84
N ASP A 78 8.98 5.23 -6.36
CA ASP A 78 9.87 6.11 -5.58
C ASP A 78 10.21 5.55 -4.20
N ASP A 79 9.33 4.72 -3.61
CA ASP A 79 9.61 4.05 -2.34
C ASP A 79 10.51 2.80 -2.49
N VAL A 80 10.68 2.25 -3.69
CA VAL A 80 11.38 0.97 -3.90
C VAL A 80 12.83 1.00 -3.42
N PRO A 81 13.66 2.02 -3.73
CA PRO A 81 15.04 2.08 -3.24
C PRO A 81 15.13 2.07 -1.71
N GLN A 82 14.28 2.86 -1.02
CA GLN A 82 14.25 2.90 0.45
C GLN A 82 13.76 1.56 1.03
N LEU A 83 12.75 0.93 0.43
CA LEU A 83 12.26 -0.38 0.86
C LEU A 83 13.34 -1.47 0.73
N LEU A 84 14.15 -1.45 -0.34
CA LEU A 84 15.30 -2.34 -0.48
C LEU A 84 16.35 -2.10 0.62
N SER A 85 16.63 -0.84 0.94
CA SER A 85 17.52 -0.46 2.04
C SER A 85 16.97 -0.94 3.39
N ILE A 86 15.66 -0.76 3.65
CA ILE A 86 14.99 -1.20 4.88
C ILE A 86 15.05 -2.73 5.02
N VAL A 87 14.76 -3.48 3.95
CA VAL A 87 14.87 -4.96 3.94
C VAL A 87 16.27 -5.41 4.33
N THR A 88 17.30 -4.70 3.87
CA THR A 88 18.70 -4.98 4.23
C THR A 88 19.00 -4.64 5.69
N GLN A 89 18.56 -3.47 6.18
CA GLN A 89 18.81 -3.01 7.55
C GLN A 89 18.07 -3.84 8.60
N LEU A 90 16.91 -4.38 8.27
CA LEU A 90 16.14 -5.28 9.15
C LEU A 90 16.65 -6.71 9.10
N ASP A 91 17.72 -6.98 8.35
CA ASP A 91 18.33 -8.31 8.15
C ASP A 91 17.28 -9.35 7.70
N LEU A 92 16.57 -9.02 6.61
CA LEU A 92 15.57 -9.91 6.00
C LEU A 92 16.17 -10.51 4.71
N PRO A 93 16.90 -11.67 4.81
CA PRO A 93 17.55 -12.29 3.66
C PRO A 93 16.53 -12.78 2.63
N ASP A 94 15.40 -13.27 3.08
CA ASP A 94 14.20 -13.62 2.33
C ASP A 94 12.95 -13.21 3.10
N LEU A 95 11.88 -12.88 2.39
CA LEU A 95 10.64 -12.38 2.98
C LEU A 95 9.44 -12.59 2.06
N ALA A 96 8.25 -12.60 2.64
CA ALA A 96 7.02 -12.40 1.90
C ALA A 96 6.69 -10.90 1.80
N LEU A 97 6.11 -10.48 0.68
CA LEU A 97 5.52 -9.16 0.51
C LEU A 97 4.00 -9.27 0.57
N MET A 98 3.35 -8.29 1.23
CA MET A 98 1.90 -8.19 1.28
C MET A 98 1.50 -6.73 1.05
N GLY A 99 0.81 -6.44 -0.05
CA GLY A 99 0.43 -5.09 -0.39
C GLY A 99 -1.06 -4.91 -0.58
N HIS A 100 -1.63 -3.81 -0.08
CA HIS A 100 -3.00 -3.41 -0.33
C HIS A 100 -3.06 -2.26 -1.34
N SER A 101 -3.94 -2.36 -2.35
CA SER A 101 -4.23 -1.28 -3.31
C SER A 101 -2.94 -0.68 -3.91
N ARG A 102 -2.60 0.61 -3.65
CA ARG A 102 -1.32 1.23 -4.03
C ARG A 102 -0.11 0.45 -3.50
N GLY A 103 -0.18 -0.07 -2.27
CA GLY A 103 0.86 -0.90 -1.69
C GLY A 103 1.06 -2.21 -2.46
N ALA A 104 0.01 -2.76 -3.09
CA ALA A 104 0.12 -3.92 -3.97
C ALA A 104 0.94 -3.58 -5.23
N ALA A 105 0.69 -2.43 -5.85
CA ALA A 105 1.48 -1.97 -6.99
C ALA A 105 2.97 -1.81 -6.63
N ILE A 106 3.25 -1.19 -5.48
CA ILE A 106 4.63 -1.04 -4.98
C ILE A 106 5.24 -2.42 -4.69
N SER A 107 4.46 -3.37 -4.13
CA SER A 107 4.92 -4.72 -3.83
C SER A 107 5.30 -5.52 -5.09
N VAL A 108 4.58 -5.34 -6.20
CA VAL A 108 4.95 -5.94 -7.51
C VAL A 108 6.32 -5.43 -7.96
N LEU A 109 6.53 -4.10 -7.92
CA LEU A 109 7.81 -3.50 -8.31
C LEU A 109 8.95 -3.93 -7.39
N LEU A 110 8.68 -3.99 -6.08
CA LEU A 110 9.66 -4.43 -5.08
C LEU A 110 9.98 -5.91 -5.24
N ALA A 111 8.99 -6.78 -5.52
CA ALA A 111 9.21 -8.20 -5.79
C ALA A 111 10.09 -8.42 -7.01
N ALA A 112 9.84 -7.69 -8.10
CA ALA A 112 10.69 -7.71 -9.29
C ALA A 112 12.14 -7.29 -8.98
N ALA A 113 12.33 -6.27 -8.12
CA ALA A 113 13.67 -5.79 -7.72
C ALA A 113 14.38 -6.73 -6.73
N LEU A 114 13.66 -7.41 -5.83
CA LEU A 114 14.21 -8.37 -4.88
C LEU A 114 14.59 -9.70 -5.54
N GLY A 115 13.96 -10.04 -6.65
CA GLY A 115 14.17 -11.33 -7.32
C GLY A 115 13.88 -12.51 -6.40
N THR A 116 14.82 -13.43 -6.23
CA THR A 116 14.68 -14.65 -5.40
C THR A 116 14.57 -14.37 -3.89
N ARG A 117 14.86 -13.16 -3.42
CA ARG A 117 14.66 -12.76 -2.01
C ARG A 117 13.19 -12.55 -1.67
N CYS A 118 12.33 -12.29 -2.66
CA CYS A 118 10.89 -12.31 -2.48
C CYS A 118 10.42 -13.75 -2.61
N SER A 119 10.07 -14.39 -1.49
CA SER A 119 9.64 -15.80 -1.47
C SER A 119 8.17 -15.94 -1.88
N HIS A 120 7.32 -15.00 -1.49
CA HIS A 120 5.88 -14.97 -1.76
C HIS A 120 5.40 -13.55 -1.93
N LEU A 121 4.42 -13.35 -2.80
CA LEU A 121 3.75 -12.07 -2.99
C LEU A 121 2.25 -12.21 -2.74
N VAL A 122 1.71 -11.40 -1.83
CA VAL A 122 0.27 -11.32 -1.54
C VAL A 122 -0.25 -9.94 -1.95
N LEU A 123 -1.23 -9.93 -2.82
CA LEU A 123 -1.89 -8.73 -3.34
C LEU A 123 -3.31 -8.66 -2.77
N LEU A 124 -3.57 -7.67 -1.92
CA LEU A 124 -4.86 -7.47 -1.27
C LEU A 124 -5.64 -6.39 -2.04
N ASP A 125 -6.64 -6.80 -2.77
CA ASP A 125 -7.51 -5.95 -3.60
C ASP A 125 -6.73 -4.85 -4.33
N GLY A 126 -5.64 -5.25 -5.00
CA GLY A 126 -4.70 -4.36 -5.67
C GLY A 126 -3.78 -5.09 -6.63
N MET A 127 -3.24 -4.33 -7.57
CA MET A 127 -2.30 -4.77 -8.60
C MET A 127 -1.59 -3.53 -9.16
N LEU A 128 -0.78 -3.67 -10.22
CA LEU A 128 -0.27 -2.48 -10.93
C LEU A 128 -1.44 -1.59 -11.39
N PRO A 129 -1.24 -0.26 -11.42
CA PRO A 129 -2.28 0.65 -11.92
C PRO A 129 -2.73 0.26 -13.32
N HIS A 130 -3.98 0.61 -13.64
CA HIS A 130 -4.46 0.46 -15.02
C HIS A 130 -3.51 1.18 -15.98
N PRO A 131 -2.97 0.47 -16.98
CA PRO A 131 -1.97 1.03 -17.89
C PRO A 131 -2.55 2.20 -18.70
N THR A 132 -1.68 3.07 -19.17
CA THR A 132 -2.03 4.21 -19.99
C THR A 132 -1.44 4.03 -21.38
N GLU A 133 -2.24 4.24 -22.42
CA GLU A 133 -1.80 4.19 -23.79
C GLU A 133 -0.74 5.26 -24.09
N ASP A 134 0.21 4.95 -24.95
CA ASP A 134 1.37 5.82 -25.25
C ASP A 134 0.94 7.22 -25.74
N GLU A 135 -0.14 7.31 -26.50
CA GLU A 135 -0.70 8.57 -27.02
C GLU A 135 -1.15 9.54 -25.91
N SER A 136 -1.45 9.01 -24.73
CA SER A 136 -1.86 9.80 -23.57
C SER A 136 -0.70 10.41 -22.79
N ALA A 137 0.55 10.02 -23.06
CA ALA A 137 1.71 10.40 -22.26
C ALA A 137 1.89 11.93 -22.16
N ALA A 138 1.77 12.66 -23.27
CA ALA A 138 1.94 14.11 -23.28
C ALA A 138 0.84 14.85 -22.50
N SER A 139 -0.40 14.39 -22.60
CA SER A 139 -1.53 14.97 -21.85
C SER A 139 -1.41 14.66 -20.36
N GLN A 140 -1.01 13.43 -20.00
CA GLN A 140 -0.73 13.01 -18.62
C GLN A 140 0.37 13.87 -17.99
N PHE A 141 1.48 14.05 -18.71
CA PHE A 141 2.59 14.90 -18.26
C PHE A 141 2.14 16.33 -18.01
N SER A 142 1.40 16.91 -18.99
CA SER A 142 0.86 18.29 -18.87
C SER A 142 -0.09 18.43 -17.68
N GLN A 143 -0.95 17.45 -17.42
CA GLN A 143 -1.85 17.46 -16.26
C GLN A 143 -1.07 17.42 -14.95
N ALA A 144 -0.06 16.57 -14.84
CA ALA A 144 0.78 16.48 -13.65
C ALA A 144 1.51 17.79 -13.33
N GLN A 145 1.95 18.55 -14.36
CA GLN A 145 2.54 19.88 -14.14
C GLN A 145 1.52 20.87 -13.59
N LYS A 146 0.29 20.90 -14.11
CA LYS A 146 -0.78 21.75 -13.59
C LYS A 146 -1.13 21.41 -12.14
N ASP A 147 -1.20 20.13 -11.81
CA ASP A 147 -1.44 19.67 -10.44
C ASP A 147 -0.31 20.15 -9.51
N HIS A 148 0.94 20.07 -9.97
CA HIS A 148 2.10 20.57 -9.23
C HIS A 148 2.05 22.09 -9.01
N GLU A 149 1.71 22.88 -10.03
CA GLU A 149 1.55 24.33 -9.91
C GLU A 149 0.45 24.71 -8.92
N ALA A 150 -0.65 23.95 -8.88
CA ALA A 150 -1.77 24.17 -7.97
C ALA A 150 -1.40 24.00 -6.48
N LEU A 151 -0.30 23.29 -6.17
CA LEU A 151 0.19 23.17 -4.79
C LEU A 151 0.62 24.50 -4.17
N ALA A 152 1.06 25.46 -4.95
CA ALA A 152 1.52 26.75 -4.42
C ALA A 152 0.41 27.49 -3.64
N GLY A 153 -0.86 27.17 -3.90
CA GLY A 153 -2.03 27.71 -3.18
C GLY A 153 -2.72 26.69 -2.27
N TYR A 154 -2.11 25.52 -2.02
CA TYR A 154 -2.77 24.51 -1.22
C TYR A 154 -2.81 24.88 0.26
N GLU A 155 -4.03 24.96 0.80
CA GLU A 155 -4.28 25.07 2.23
C GLU A 155 -4.84 23.76 2.78
N PRO A 156 -4.20 23.15 3.83
CA PRO A 156 -4.69 21.92 4.43
C PRO A 156 -6.09 22.13 5.03
N ARG A 157 -7.00 21.21 4.72
CA ARG A 157 -8.30 21.16 5.41
C ARG A 157 -8.10 20.91 6.89
N ILE A 158 -8.72 21.76 7.73
CA ILE A 158 -8.77 21.56 9.18
C ILE A 158 -10.03 20.74 9.52
N PHE A 159 -9.85 19.64 10.24
CA PHE A 159 -10.90 18.86 10.87
C PHE A 159 -10.99 19.29 12.34
N ARG A 160 -12.17 19.70 12.79
CA ARG A 160 -12.36 20.16 14.19
C ARG A 160 -12.18 19.02 15.19
N ASN A 161 -12.47 17.80 14.77
CA ASN A 161 -12.33 16.57 15.55
C ASN A 161 -12.15 15.36 14.63
N ASP A 162 -11.84 14.21 15.22
CA ASP A 162 -11.70 12.93 14.54
C ASP A 162 -12.99 12.45 13.85
N ALA A 163 -14.17 12.79 14.38
CA ALA A 163 -15.43 12.44 13.74
C ALA A 163 -15.61 13.07 12.36
N GLU A 164 -15.12 14.29 12.14
CA GLU A 164 -15.14 14.93 10.82
C GLU A 164 -14.20 14.20 9.83
N PHE A 165 -13.04 13.74 10.29
CA PHE A 165 -12.15 12.88 9.50
C PHE A 165 -12.84 11.56 9.16
N VAL A 166 -13.41 10.87 10.14
CA VAL A 166 -14.14 9.61 9.95
C VAL A 166 -15.25 9.79 8.92
N ALA A 167 -16.07 10.84 9.05
CA ALA A 167 -17.12 11.14 8.07
C ALA A 167 -16.58 11.41 6.66
N ALA A 168 -15.38 12.01 6.53
CA ALA A 168 -14.74 12.20 5.24
C ALA A 168 -14.27 10.87 4.62
N ARG A 169 -13.70 9.96 5.43
CA ARG A 169 -13.26 8.63 4.97
C ARG A 169 -14.42 7.72 4.59
N ILE A 170 -15.55 7.78 5.31
CA ILE A 170 -16.76 7.04 4.95
C ILE A 170 -17.24 7.42 3.53
N ARG A 171 -17.17 8.69 3.15
CA ARG A 171 -17.51 9.13 1.79
C ARG A 171 -16.56 8.59 0.71
N LEU A 172 -15.39 8.11 1.11
CA LEU A 172 -14.41 7.45 0.24
C LEU A 172 -14.52 5.91 0.27
N GLY A 173 -15.57 5.36 0.89
CA GLY A 173 -15.86 3.93 0.90
C GLY A 173 -15.30 3.14 2.08
N PHE A 174 -14.76 3.80 3.11
CA PHE A 174 -14.34 3.14 4.34
C PHE A 174 -15.54 2.85 5.24
N SER A 175 -15.48 1.77 6.03
CA SER A 175 -16.36 1.65 7.18
C SER A 175 -16.02 2.70 8.26
N GLY A 176 -16.96 3.00 9.15
CA GLY A 176 -16.66 3.91 10.25
C GLY A 176 -15.60 3.38 11.21
N GLU A 177 -15.46 2.05 11.32
CA GLU A 177 -14.46 1.39 12.15
C GLU A 177 -13.06 1.52 11.52
N SER A 178 -12.92 1.17 10.25
CA SER A 178 -11.65 1.30 9.52
C SER A 178 -11.16 2.74 9.49
N ALA A 179 -12.07 3.70 9.27
CA ALA A 179 -11.72 5.12 9.29
C ALA A 179 -11.19 5.57 10.67
N ARG A 180 -11.81 5.13 11.79
CA ARG A 180 -11.31 5.44 13.14
C ARG A 180 -9.97 4.76 13.42
N MET A 181 -9.78 3.54 12.95
CA MET A 181 -8.53 2.78 13.10
C MET A 181 -7.35 3.54 12.51
N LEU A 182 -7.50 4.18 11.36
CA LEU A 182 -6.43 4.93 10.69
C LEU A 182 -6.13 6.28 11.35
N ALA A 183 -7.09 6.89 12.06
CA ALA A 183 -7.01 8.27 12.54
C ALA A 183 -5.75 8.59 13.38
N PRO A 184 -5.27 7.72 14.32
CA PRO A 184 -4.10 8.04 15.16
C PRO A 184 -2.81 8.32 14.40
N ARG A 185 -2.64 7.76 13.20
CA ARG A 185 -1.46 7.98 12.36
C ARG A 185 -1.76 8.86 11.14
N ALA A 186 -3.04 9.09 10.83
CA ALA A 186 -3.45 9.92 9.70
C ALA A 186 -3.58 11.41 10.05
N LEU A 187 -3.72 11.74 11.34
CA LEU A 187 -4.04 13.09 11.80
C LEU A 187 -2.90 13.69 12.63
N ARG A 188 -2.55 14.94 12.34
CA ARG A 188 -1.64 15.77 13.14
C ARG A 188 -2.42 16.92 13.77
N ARG A 189 -2.20 17.14 15.05
CA ARG A 189 -2.85 18.23 15.79
C ARG A 189 -2.31 19.60 15.36
N VAL A 190 -3.21 20.56 15.23
CA VAL A 190 -2.94 21.98 15.01
C VAL A 190 -3.77 22.82 16.00
N PRO A 191 -3.52 24.15 16.17
CA PRO A 191 -4.28 24.95 17.14
C PRO A 191 -5.79 24.84 17.00
N ASP A 192 -6.30 24.84 15.77
CA ASP A 192 -7.75 24.86 15.47
C ASP A 192 -8.35 23.48 15.18
N GLY A 193 -7.63 22.39 15.48
CA GLY A 193 -8.12 21.04 15.26
C GLY A 193 -7.04 20.07 14.79
N PHE A 194 -7.30 19.41 13.67
CA PHE A 194 -6.41 18.41 13.08
C PHE A 194 -6.29 18.64 11.57
N VAL A 195 -5.14 18.33 11.03
CA VAL A 195 -4.89 18.24 9.58
C VAL A 195 -4.41 16.84 9.22
N LEU A 196 -4.57 16.45 7.96
CA LEU A 196 -4.01 15.20 7.46
C LEU A 196 -2.48 15.25 7.52
N ASN A 197 -1.89 14.14 7.94
CA ASN A 197 -0.45 14.02 8.09
C ASN A 197 0.24 13.51 6.81
N HIS A 198 -0.49 13.42 5.71
CA HIS A 198 0.12 13.04 4.43
C HIS A 198 0.64 14.26 3.67
N ASP A 199 1.66 14.04 2.85
CA ASP A 199 2.16 15.06 1.93
C ASP A 199 1.11 15.33 0.84
N PRO A 200 0.71 16.59 0.60
CA PRO A 200 -0.31 16.93 -0.38
C PRO A 200 0.06 16.53 -1.82
N ARG A 201 1.36 16.38 -2.15
CA ARG A 201 1.83 15.87 -3.44
C ARG A 201 1.37 14.45 -3.77
N LEU A 202 0.97 13.66 -2.76
CA LEU A 202 0.36 12.33 -2.95
C LEU A 202 -1.01 12.38 -3.65
N ASN A 203 -1.67 13.55 -3.67
CA ASN A 203 -2.94 13.74 -4.37
C ASN A 203 -2.78 14.02 -5.86
N HIS A 204 -1.55 14.17 -6.34
CA HIS A 204 -1.27 14.52 -7.73
C HIS A 204 -1.13 13.29 -8.61
N ALA A 205 -1.54 13.45 -9.85
CA ALA A 205 -1.32 12.44 -10.86
C ALA A 205 0.18 12.24 -11.12
N SER A 206 0.59 11.00 -11.32
CA SER A 206 1.96 10.72 -11.78
C SER A 206 2.21 11.36 -13.14
N ALA A 207 3.36 12.03 -13.31
CA ALA A 207 3.74 12.65 -14.56
C ALA A 207 3.86 11.63 -15.71
N ILE A 208 4.34 10.43 -15.39
CA ILE A 208 4.40 9.29 -16.30
C ILE A 208 3.63 8.14 -15.64
N LYS A 209 2.87 7.40 -16.43
CA LYS A 209 2.19 6.15 -16.02
C LYS A 209 2.77 4.97 -16.78
N LEU A 210 2.59 3.77 -16.24
CA LEU A 210 3.02 2.54 -16.90
C LEU A 210 2.17 2.28 -18.15
N THR A 211 2.82 1.86 -19.23
CA THR A 211 2.14 1.35 -20.44
C THR A 211 1.80 -0.14 -20.26
N PRO A 212 0.94 -0.72 -21.13
CA PRO A 212 0.66 -2.16 -21.09
C PRO A 212 1.92 -3.01 -21.15
N THR A 213 2.84 -2.69 -22.04
CA THR A 213 4.13 -3.40 -22.18
C THR A 213 4.98 -3.31 -20.91
N MET A 214 5.01 -2.17 -20.25
CA MET A 214 5.72 -2.00 -18.97
C MET A 214 5.08 -2.84 -17.86
N CYS A 215 3.74 -2.86 -17.77
CA CYS A 215 3.04 -3.71 -16.79
C CYS A 215 3.37 -5.19 -16.99
N SER A 216 3.28 -5.70 -18.23
CA SER A 216 3.65 -7.07 -18.57
C SER A 216 5.10 -7.39 -18.22
N ALA A 217 6.03 -6.46 -18.50
CA ALA A 217 7.44 -6.64 -18.17
C ALA A 217 7.68 -6.76 -16.65
N PHE A 218 7.00 -5.94 -15.84
CA PHE A 218 7.11 -6.02 -14.37
C PHE A 218 6.48 -7.31 -13.83
N TYR A 219 5.31 -7.70 -14.30
CA TYR A 219 4.68 -8.96 -13.89
C TYR A 219 5.53 -10.17 -14.27
N GLY A 220 6.08 -10.19 -15.50
CA GLY A 220 6.98 -11.26 -15.95
C GLY A 220 8.30 -11.34 -15.18
N ALA A 221 8.71 -10.26 -14.50
CA ALA A 221 9.91 -10.24 -13.65
C ALA A 221 9.67 -10.76 -12.22
N VAL A 222 8.42 -10.96 -11.81
CA VAL A 222 8.09 -11.53 -10.50
C VAL A 222 8.29 -13.03 -10.51
N ASN A 223 9.27 -13.53 -9.77
CA ASN A 223 9.58 -14.96 -9.66
C ASN A 223 8.84 -15.65 -8.50
N ALA A 224 8.31 -14.87 -7.57
CA ALA A 224 7.64 -15.38 -6.37
C ALA A 224 6.27 -15.96 -6.70
N PRO A 225 5.88 -17.11 -6.11
CA PRO A 225 4.48 -17.50 -6.03
C PRO A 225 3.63 -16.31 -5.56
N THR A 226 2.50 -16.07 -6.23
CA THR A 226 1.68 -14.89 -5.98
C THR A 226 0.24 -15.28 -5.69
N LEU A 227 -0.33 -14.70 -4.63
CA LEU A 227 -1.74 -14.80 -4.28
C LEU A 227 -2.40 -13.42 -4.42
N ALA A 228 -3.32 -13.29 -5.35
CA ALA A 228 -4.15 -12.09 -5.51
C ALA A 228 -5.54 -12.34 -4.90
N LEU A 229 -5.83 -11.67 -3.79
CA LEU A 229 -7.12 -11.70 -3.10
C LEU A 229 -7.95 -10.50 -3.53
N ILE A 230 -9.02 -10.73 -4.27
CA ILE A 230 -9.87 -9.69 -4.85
C ILE A 230 -11.19 -9.65 -4.09
N ALA A 231 -11.51 -8.49 -3.52
CA ALA A 231 -12.73 -8.29 -2.76
C ALA A 231 -13.97 -8.23 -3.67
N GLU A 232 -15.05 -8.88 -3.25
CA GLU A 232 -16.30 -8.99 -4.06
C GLU A 232 -16.93 -7.62 -4.34
N SER A 233 -16.80 -6.67 -3.41
CA SER A 233 -17.30 -5.28 -3.54
C SER A 233 -16.16 -4.26 -3.63
N GLY A 234 -14.94 -4.70 -3.96
CA GLY A 234 -13.75 -3.87 -4.14
C GLY A 234 -13.43 -3.61 -5.60
N LEU A 235 -12.22 -3.99 -6.03
CA LEU A 235 -11.79 -3.83 -7.43
C LEU A 235 -12.67 -4.58 -8.41
N ARG A 236 -13.25 -5.73 -8.01
CA ARG A 236 -14.09 -6.58 -8.87
C ARG A 236 -15.25 -5.83 -9.53
N VAL A 237 -15.78 -4.80 -8.88
CA VAL A 237 -16.91 -4.02 -9.42
C VAL A 237 -16.48 -2.76 -10.18
N ARG A 238 -15.19 -2.56 -10.38
CA ARG A 238 -14.65 -1.43 -11.14
C ARG A 238 -14.52 -1.77 -12.63
N ASP A 239 -14.77 -0.78 -13.45
CA ASP A 239 -14.54 -0.90 -14.90
C ASP A 239 -13.10 -1.26 -15.21
N GLY A 240 -12.91 -2.17 -16.18
CA GLY A 240 -11.57 -2.61 -16.61
C GLY A 240 -10.89 -3.61 -15.68
N VAL A 241 -11.49 -4.04 -14.58
CA VAL A 241 -10.87 -5.00 -13.64
C VAL A 241 -10.54 -6.35 -14.29
N GLU A 242 -11.38 -6.85 -15.20
CA GLU A 242 -11.13 -8.13 -15.89
C GLU A 242 -9.84 -8.08 -16.71
N SER A 243 -9.61 -6.98 -17.42
CA SER A 243 -8.36 -6.75 -18.16
C SER A 243 -7.15 -6.67 -17.22
N ALA A 244 -7.30 -5.97 -16.10
CA ALA A 244 -6.23 -5.87 -15.10
C ALA A 244 -5.94 -7.22 -14.42
N LEU A 245 -6.96 -8.03 -14.13
CA LEU A 245 -6.81 -9.40 -13.61
C LEU A 245 -6.15 -10.34 -14.62
N ALA A 246 -6.50 -10.22 -15.89
CA ALA A 246 -5.83 -10.97 -16.95
C ALA A 246 -4.33 -10.65 -16.99
N THR A 247 -3.97 -9.38 -16.82
CA THR A 247 -2.56 -8.96 -16.82
C THR A 247 -1.79 -9.45 -15.56
N VAL A 248 -2.41 -9.45 -14.37
CA VAL A 248 -1.73 -9.97 -13.16
C VAL A 248 -1.44 -11.47 -13.26
N THR A 249 -2.22 -12.22 -14.02
CA THR A 249 -1.98 -13.65 -14.26
C THR A 249 -0.78 -13.92 -15.19
N GLU A 250 -0.14 -12.89 -15.73
CA GLU A 250 1.17 -13.02 -16.40
C GLU A 250 2.31 -13.38 -15.44
N ILE A 251 2.13 -13.17 -14.12
CA ILE A 251 3.02 -13.75 -13.11
C ILE A 251 2.90 -15.27 -13.18
N ALA A 252 4.00 -15.95 -13.44
CA ALA A 252 4.04 -17.38 -13.78
C ALA A 252 3.37 -18.32 -12.77
N GLN A 253 3.31 -17.92 -11.48
CA GLN A 253 2.70 -18.69 -10.38
C GLN A 253 1.68 -17.82 -9.64
N CYS A 254 0.73 -17.23 -10.36
CA CYS A 254 -0.32 -16.41 -9.77
C CYS A 254 -1.61 -17.20 -9.57
N THR A 255 -2.13 -17.16 -8.34
CA THR A 255 -3.46 -17.62 -8.00
C THR A 255 -4.35 -16.44 -7.66
N VAL A 256 -5.46 -16.29 -8.35
CA VAL A 256 -6.48 -15.28 -8.05
C VAL A 256 -7.61 -15.92 -7.28
N MET A 257 -7.95 -15.34 -6.12
CA MET A 257 -9.08 -15.79 -5.30
C MET A 257 -9.98 -14.60 -4.95
N HIS A 258 -11.25 -14.87 -4.71
CA HIS A 258 -12.19 -13.85 -4.27
C HIS A 258 -12.45 -13.98 -2.78
N VAL A 259 -12.54 -12.83 -2.11
CA VAL A 259 -12.84 -12.72 -0.68
C VAL A 259 -14.06 -11.82 -0.46
N PRO A 260 -14.88 -12.08 0.56
CA PRO A 260 -16.00 -11.22 0.87
C PRO A 260 -15.55 -9.82 1.31
N GLY A 261 -16.41 -8.83 1.16
CA GLY A 261 -16.19 -7.48 1.67
C GLY A 261 -15.82 -6.44 0.62
N SER A 262 -15.43 -5.26 1.10
CA SER A 262 -15.12 -4.06 0.34
C SER A 262 -13.65 -4.02 -0.10
N HIS A 263 -13.26 -2.91 -0.76
CA HIS A 263 -11.85 -2.61 -1.07
C HIS A 263 -10.94 -2.66 0.17
N HIS A 264 -11.49 -2.50 1.36
CA HIS A 264 -10.76 -2.50 2.64
C HIS A 264 -10.98 -3.79 3.44
N THR A 265 -11.31 -4.91 2.78
CA THR A 265 -11.69 -6.19 3.40
C THR A 265 -10.70 -6.66 4.49
N HIS A 266 -9.39 -6.44 4.32
CA HIS A 266 -8.34 -6.81 5.28
C HIS A 266 -8.37 -5.97 6.57
N MET A 267 -9.08 -4.85 6.59
CA MET A 267 -9.30 -3.97 7.75
C MET A 267 -10.65 -4.23 8.42
N GLU A 268 -11.56 -4.93 7.76
CA GLU A 268 -12.97 -5.06 8.10
C GLU A 268 -13.30 -6.52 8.44
N GLU A 269 -14.56 -6.89 8.35
CA GLU A 269 -15.06 -8.24 8.69
C GLU A 269 -14.40 -9.35 7.84
N GLY A 270 -13.88 -9.04 6.67
CA GLY A 270 -13.15 -9.97 5.82
C GLY A 270 -11.74 -10.33 6.29
N ALA A 271 -11.19 -9.64 7.30
CA ALA A 271 -9.81 -9.83 7.75
C ALA A 271 -9.49 -11.29 8.15
N ALA A 272 -10.46 -11.99 8.75
CA ALA A 272 -10.28 -13.40 9.14
C ALA A 272 -10.14 -14.31 7.90
N ALA A 273 -10.99 -14.16 6.89
CA ALA A 273 -10.91 -14.92 5.64
C ALA A 273 -9.60 -14.62 4.90
N VAL A 274 -9.18 -13.35 4.85
CA VAL A 274 -7.88 -12.94 4.29
C VAL A 274 -6.74 -13.64 5.04
N ALA A 275 -6.76 -13.66 6.38
CA ALA A 275 -5.73 -14.32 7.19
C ALA A 275 -5.65 -15.82 6.90
N ASP A 276 -6.78 -16.51 6.73
CA ASP A 276 -6.84 -17.93 6.42
C ASP A 276 -6.19 -18.23 5.06
N HIS A 277 -6.51 -17.45 4.03
CA HIS A 277 -5.88 -17.58 2.72
C HIS A 277 -4.38 -17.31 2.76
N VAL A 278 -3.94 -16.25 3.45
CA VAL A 278 -2.53 -15.89 3.60
C VAL A 278 -1.76 -17.01 4.32
N ARG A 279 -2.28 -17.53 5.45
CA ARG A 279 -1.64 -18.65 6.17
C ARG A 279 -1.52 -19.89 5.30
N SER A 280 -2.59 -20.27 4.61
CA SER A 280 -2.58 -21.45 3.73
C SER A 280 -1.57 -21.31 2.60
N PHE A 281 -1.45 -20.11 2.05
CA PHE A 281 -0.54 -19.82 0.94
C PHE A 281 0.93 -19.78 1.38
N LEU A 282 1.23 -19.24 2.55
CA LEU A 282 2.61 -19.13 3.07
C LEU A 282 3.13 -20.41 3.75
N ALA A 283 2.26 -21.38 4.02
CA ALA A 283 2.61 -22.65 4.67
C ALA A 283 3.14 -23.71 3.68
N VAL A 284 3.24 -23.39 2.40
CA VAL A 284 3.62 -24.35 1.32
C VAL A 284 5.12 -24.33 1.08
#